data_4811d41ecc5282e05a4b049f628dea71
#
_entry.id   4811d41ecc5282e05a4b049f628dea71
#
_cell.length_a   1.000
_cell.length_b   1.000
_cell.length_c   1.000
_cell.angle_alpha   90.00
_cell.angle_beta   90.00
_cell.angle_gamma   90.00
#
_symmetry.space_group_name_H-M   'P 1'
#
loop_
_entity.id
_entity.type
_entity.pdbx_description
1 polymer ?
#
loop_
_entity_poly.entity_id
_entity_poly.type
_entity_poly.pdbx_seq_one_letter_code
_entity_poly.pdbx_strand_id
1 'polypeptide(L)'
;MKAAPLLRAWLHRLRQAGVHFHMRHRWCGWENSAEGGNKLRFNTPDGEKSVRADAVILALGGGSWARLGSDGAWAPLLAQAGVAVAPLRPANCGFDVAGGWSAHFCARFAGQPVKPVLVGFSDSAGHAHRRQGEFVVTA
;
A
#
# COMPACT_ATOMS: atom_id res chain seq x y z
N MET A 1 4.51 -20.00 -8.90
CA MET A 1 5.86 -19.39 -8.86
C MET A 1 6.10 -18.86 -7.44
N LYS A 2 7.25 -19.13 -6.83
CA LYS A 2 7.54 -18.64 -5.46
C LYS A 2 8.19 -17.26 -5.56
N ALA A 3 7.62 -16.24 -4.87
CA ALA A 3 8.10 -14.86 -4.92
C ALA A 3 9.51 -14.66 -4.30
N ALA A 4 9.85 -15.42 -3.27
CA ALA A 4 11.10 -15.24 -2.53
C ALA A 4 12.40 -15.45 -3.37
N PRO A 5 12.50 -16.43 -4.28
CA PRO A 5 13.66 -16.54 -5.16
C PRO A 5 13.81 -15.35 -6.10
N LEU A 6 12.71 -14.85 -6.67
CA LEU A 6 12.72 -13.69 -7.54
C LEU A 6 13.20 -12.42 -6.79
N LEU A 7 12.67 -12.19 -5.59
CA LEU A 7 13.09 -11.06 -4.76
C LEU A 7 14.59 -11.13 -4.43
N ARG A 8 15.10 -12.30 -4.05
CA ARG A 8 16.52 -12.48 -3.74
C ARG A 8 17.43 -12.22 -4.95
N ALA A 9 17.07 -12.73 -6.12
CA ALA A 9 17.80 -12.47 -7.36
C ALA A 9 17.81 -10.97 -7.71
N TRP A 10 16.69 -10.30 -7.52
CA TRP A 10 16.57 -8.86 -7.78
C TRP A 10 17.43 -8.03 -6.82
N LEU A 11 17.36 -8.32 -5.52
CA LEU A 11 18.19 -7.63 -4.53
C LEU A 11 19.70 -7.86 -4.78
N HIS A 12 20.08 -9.06 -5.17
CA HIS A 12 21.47 -9.36 -5.54
C HIS A 12 21.94 -8.49 -6.70
N ARG A 13 21.16 -8.43 -7.76
CA ARG A 13 21.45 -7.63 -8.95
C ARG A 13 21.54 -6.12 -8.65
N LEU A 14 20.67 -5.60 -7.78
CA LEU A 14 20.71 -4.19 -7.38
C LEU A 14 21.97 -3.89 -6.55
N ARG A 15 22.37 -4.78 -5.64
CA ARG A 15 23.63 -4.62 -4.89
C ARG A 15 24.86 -4.64 -5.79
N GLN A 16 24.88 -5.50 -6.79
CA GLN A 16 25.97 -5.52 -7.79
C GLN A 16 26.03 -4.21 -8.59
N ALA A 17 24.90 -3.55 -8.79
CA ALA A 17 24.81 -2.23 -9.43
C ALA A 17 25.13 -1.06 -8.48
N GLY A 18 25.63 -1.33 -7.26
CA GLY A 18 26.01 -0.30 -6.30
C GLY A 18 24.87 0.27 -5.45
N VAL A 19 23.67 -0.33 -5.48
CA VAL A 19 22.55 0.13 -4.64
C VAL A 19 22.77 -0.27 -3.18
N HIS A 20 22.74 0.70 -2.29
CA HIS A 20 22.80 0.51 -0.84
C HIS A 20 21.39 0.47 -0.24
N PHE A 21 21.11 -0.56 0.55
CA PHE A 21 19.83 -0.75 1.23
C PHE A 21 19.97 -0.45 2.71
N HIS A 22 19.25 0.55 3.17
CA HIS A 22 19.16 0.93 4.58
C HIS A 22 17.87 0.37 5.19
N MET A 23 17.96 -0.82 5.77
CA MET A 23 16.82 -1.51 6.37
C MET A 23 16.40 -0.85 7.68
N ARG A 24 15.09 -0.90 8.00
CA ARG A 24 14.51 -0.32 9.23
C ARG A 24 14.78 1.19 9.38
N HIS A 25 14.90 1.89 8.26
CA HIS A 25 14.96 3.34 8.20
C HIS A 25 13.58 3.86 7.82
N ARG A 26 12.85 4.46 8.77
CA ARG A 26 11.53 5.03 8.52
C ARG A 26 11.69 6.50 8.19
N TRP A 27 11.26 6.88 7.01
CA TRP A 27 11.22 8.29 6.62
C TRP A 27 10.20 9.07 7.47
N CYS A 28 10.61 10.23 8.00
CA CYS A 28 9.84 11.11 8.89
C CYS A 28 9.61 12.50 8.29
N GLY A 29 9.83 12.66 6.99
CA GLY A 29 9.67 13.93 6.30
C GLY A 29 11.00 14.60 6.00
N TRP A 30 10.91 15.86 5.65
CA TRP A 30 12.07 16.73 5.38
C TRP A 30 12.51 17.44 6.66
N GLU A 31 13.79 17.77 6.71
CA GLU A 31 14.32 18.69 7.71
C GLU A 31 14.04 20.13 7.25
N ASN A 32 13.43 20.92 8.12
CA ASN A 32 13.24 22.34 7.87
C ASN A 32 14.59 23.05 8.01
N SER A 33 15.30 23.25 6.91
CA SER A 33 16.51 24.06 6.90
C SER A 33 16.27 25.36 6.13
N ALA A 34 16.74 26.47 6.72
CA ALA A 34 16.70 27.79 6.05
C ALA A 34 17.53 27.84 4.76
N GLU A 35 18.42 26.88 4.57
CA GLU A 35 19.33 26.80 3.41
C GLU A 35 18.73 26.11 2.17
N GLY A 36 17.47 25.67 2.24
CA GLY A 36 16.82 24.91 1.17
C GLY A 36 17.62 23.65 0.79
N GLY A 37 17.01 22.54 0.64
CA GLY A 37 17.71 21.33 0.22
C GLY A 37 16.92 20.05 0.51
N ASN A 38 17.22 19.00 -0.25
CA ASN A 38 16.62 17.68 -0.11
C ASN A 38 17.22 16.92 1.11
N LYS A 39 17.09 17.49 2.30
CA LYS A 39 17.52 16.83 3.54
C LYS A 39 16.34 16.08 4.16
N LEU A 40 16.47 14.78 4.23
CA LEU A 40 15.44 13.87 4.69
C LEU A 40 15.76 13.38 6.10
N ARG A 41 14.74 13.29 6.95
CA ARG A 41 14.84 12.70 8.29
C ARG A 41 14.37 11.26 8.31
N PHE A 42 15.08 10.42 9.04
CA PHE A 42 14.75 9.02 9.22
C PHE A 42 14.86 8.63 10.69
N ASN A 43 13.87 7.88 11.17
CA ASN A 43 14.01 7.11 12.40
C ASN A 43 14.70 5.79 12.05
N THR A 44 15.79 5.50 12.75
CA THR A 44 16.60 4.31 12.53
C THR A 44 16.79 3.55 13.84
N PRO A 45 17.27 2.31 13.84
CA PRO A 45 17.58 1.58 15.07
C PRO A 45 18.60 2.30 15.97
N ASP A 46 19.45 3.13 15.38
CA ASP A 46 20.51 3.87 16.09
C ASP A 46 20.09 5.30 16.45
N GLY A 47 18.81 5.63 16.31
CA GLY A 47 18.25 6.96 16.56
C GLY A 47 17.88 7.70 15.28
N GLU A 48 17.63 9.00 15.42
CA GLU A 48 17.26 9.85 14.27
C GLU A 48 18.49 10.17 13.43
N LYS A 49 18.34 10.07 12.10
CA LYS A 49 19.38 10.42 11.11
C LYS A 49 18.83 11.33 10.03
N SER A 50 19.64 12.30 9.64
CA SER A 50 19.36 13.16 8.49
C SER A 50 20.28 12.80 7.33
N VAL A 51 19.72 12.73 6.13
CA VAL A 51 20.44 12.37 4.91
C VAL A 51 20.18 13.45 3.86
N ARG A 52 21.23 13.96 3.24
CA ARG A 52 21.14 14.85 2.08
C ARG A 52 21.24 14.02 0.81
N ALA A 53 20.42 14.37 -0.18
CA ALA A 53 20.43 13.72 -1.48
C ALA A 53 20.27 14.77 -2.58
N ASP A 54 20.92 14.55 -3.74
CA ASP A 54 20.80 15.40 -4.91
C ASP A 54 19.42 15.27 -5.56
N ALA A 55 18.85 14.06 -5.50
CA ALA A 55 17.50 13.76 -5.95
C ALA A 55 16.84 12.73 -5.04
N VAL A 56 15.51 12.81 -4.90
CA VAL A 56 14.73 11.92 -4.06
C VAL A 56 13.57 11.35 -4.88
N ILE A 57 13.43 10.03 -4.85
CA ILE A 57 12.27 9.34 -5.41
C ILE A 57 11.48 8.75 -4.24
N LEU A 58 10.25 9.22 -4.06
CA LEU A 58 9.34 8.72 -3.04
C LEU A 58 8.54 7.53 -3.59
N ALA A 59 8.87 6.33 -3.14
CA ALA A 59 8.19 5.08 -3.50
C ALA A 59 7.59 4.42 -2.25
N LEU A 60 6.70 5.15 -1.57
CA LEU A 60 6.26 4.92 -0.19
C LEU A 60 5.15 3.87 -0.05
N GLY A 61 4.70 3.30 -1.16
CA GLY A 61 3.61 2.33 -1.17
C GLY A 61 2.23 2.94 -0.90
N GLY A 62 1.26 2.10 -0.60
CA GLY A 62 -0.11 2.50 -0.28
C GLY A 62 -0.39 2.53 1.22
N GLY A 63 -1.66 2.30 1.60
CA GLY A 63 -2.13 2.28 2.99
C GLY A 63 -2.87 1.00 3.37
N SER A 64 -2.73 -0.09 2.61
CA SER A 64 -3.58 -1.28 2.74
C SER A 64 -2.96 -2.42 3.56
N TRP A 65 -1.69 -2.32 3.98
CA TRP A 65 -1.02 -3.39 4.71
C TRP A 65 0.02 -2.88 5.70
N ALA A 66 -0.46 -2.28 6.77
CA ALA A 66 0.37 -1.64 7.80
C ALA A 66 1.43 -2.59 8.40
N ARG A 67 1.10 -3.89 8.59
CA ARG A 67 2.05 -4.91 9.10
C ARG A 67 3.30 -5.09 8.24
N LEU A 68 3.21 -4.77 6.94
CA LEU A 68 4.33 -4.84 5.99
C LEU A 68 4.87 -3.46 5.60
N GLY A 69 4.51 -2.41 6.35
CA GLY A 69 5.00 -1.06 6.15
C GLY A 69 4.18 -0.20 5.17
N SER A 70 3.08 -0.74 4.60
CA SER A 70 2.16 0.01 3.73
C SER A 70 1.02 0.59 4.57
N ASP A 71 1.34 1.58 5.40
CA ASP A 71 0.44 2.16 6.41
C ASP A 71 -0.14 3.52 6.02
N GLY A 72 0.25 4.08 4.88
CA GLY A 72 -0.20 5.40 4.42
C GLY A 72 0.32 6.59 5.25
N ALA A 73 1.20 6.37 6.23
CA ALA A 73 1.68 7.41 7.13
C ALA A 73 2.50 8.52 6.45
N TRP A 74 2.85 8.32 5.19
CA TRP A 74 3.51 9.33 4.36
C TRP A 74 2.55 10.45 3.91
N ALA A 75 1.25 10.19 3.81
CA ALA A 75 0.29 11.16 3.27
C ALA A 75 0.24 12.48 4.08
N PRO A 76 0.15 12.47 5.41
CA PRO A 76 0.23 13.71 6.19
C PRO A 76 1.57 14.42 6.08
N LEU A 77 2.69 13.71 5.88
CA LEU A 77 4.01 14.32 5.71
C LEU A 77 4.08 15.11 4.39
N LEU A 78 3.50 14.58 3.32
CA LEU A 78 3.39 15.29 2.04
C LEU A 78 2.46 16.50 2.14
N ALA A 79 1.31 16.35 2.82
CA ALA A 79 0.37 17.44 3.04
C ALA A 79 1.00 18.60 3.83
N GLN A 80 1.80 18.30 4.87
CA GLN A 80 2.58 19.30 5.62
C GLN A 80 3.61 20.02 4.76
N ALA A 81 4.14 19.36 3.75
CA ALA A 81 5.06 19.96 2.77
C ALA A 81 4.32 20.72 1.64
N GLY A 82 3.02 20.92 1.74
CA GLY A 82 2.22 21.66 0.76
C GLY A 82 1.84 20.86 -0.49
N VAL A 83 2.09 19.56 -0.51
CA VAL A 83 1.72 18.69 -1.63
C VAL A 83 0.25 18.28 -1.52
N ALA A 84 -0.54 18.54 -2.55
CA ALA A 84 -1.92 18.07 -2.62
C ALA A 84 -1.95 16.53 -2.78
N VAL A 85 -2.46 15.83 -1.77
CA VAL A 85 -2.57 14.38 -1.77
C VAL A 85 -4.05 13.98 -1.81
N ALA A 86 -4.44 13.26 -2.87
CA ALA A 86 -5.78 12.70 -2.93
C ALA A 86 -5.95 11.63 -1.82
N PRO A 87 -7.12 11.58 -1.14
CA PRO A 87 -7.37 10.57 -0.12
C PRO A 87 -7.20 9.15 -0.67
N LEU A 88 -6.50 8.31 0.08
CA LEU A 88 -6.42 6.89 -0.25
C LEU A 88 -7.81 6.26 -0.13
N ARG A 89 -8.20 5.51 -1.16
CA ARG A 89 -9.47 4.78 -1.21
C ARG A 89 -9.19 3.30 -1.48
N PRO A 90 -9.94 2.38 -0.87
CA PRO A 90 -9.80 0.97 -1.16
C PRO A 90 -10.18 0.69 -2.61
N ALA A 91 -9.29 0.02 -3.36
CA ALA A 91 -9.53 -0.40 -4.73
C ALA A 91 -9.81 -1.91 -4.84
N ASN A 92 -9.29 -2.69 -3.89
CA ASN A 92 -9.58 -4.11 -3.73
C ASN A 92 -9.89 -4.36 -2.24
N CYS A 93 -11.14 -4.60 -1.91
CA CYS A 93 -11.63 -4.68 -0.54
C CYS A 93 -12.74 -5.74 -0.41
N GLY A 94 -13.03 -6.13 0.82
CA GLY A 94 -14.25 -6.84 1.16
C GLY A 94 -15.47 -5.91 1.09
N PHE A 95 -16.62 -6.51 0.93
CA PHE A 95 -17.92 -5.84 0.99
C PHE A 95 -18.80 -6.58 1.98
N ASP A 96 -19.47 -5.85 2.85
CA ASP A 96 -20.46 -6.41 3.73
C ASP A 96 -21.81 -6.51 3.02
N VAL A 97 -22.50 -7.61 3.21
CA VAL A 97 -23.87 -7.76 2.72
C VAL A 97 -24.84 -7.09 3.69
N ALA A 98 -25.64 -6.17 3.21
CA ALA A 98 -26.66 -5.53 4.05
C ALA A 98 -27.60 -6.59 4.67
N GLY A 99 -27.66 -6.62 6.01
CA GLY A 99 -28.40 -7.65 6.75
C GLY A 99 -27.64 -8.97 6.95
N GLY A 100 -26.40 -9.07 6.45
CA GLY A 100 -25.56 -10.26 6.58
C GLY A 100 -26.00 -11.44 5.70
N TRP A 101 -25.19 -12.48 5.69
CA TRP A 101 -25.54 -13.75 5.08
C TRP A 101 -26.43 -14.58 6.01
N SER A 102 -27.33 -15.41 5.47
CA SER A 102 -28.09 -16.35 6.29
C SER A 102 -27.16 -17.37 6.98
N ALA A 103 -27.55 -17.84 8.15
CA ALA A 103 -26.78 -18.85 8.89
C ALA A 103 -26.54 -20.12 8.05
N HIS A 104 -27.52 -20.53 7.27
CA HIS A 104 -27.38 -21.65 6.33
C HIS A 104 -26.31 -21.38 5.26
N PHE A 105 -26.30 -20.18 4.72
CA PHE A 105 -25.34 -19.81 3.66
C PHE A 105 -23.92 -19.74 4.21
N CYS A 106 -23.73 -19.13 5.39
CA CYS A 106 -22.44 -19.09 6.07
C CYS A 106 -21.92 -20.49 6.38
N ALA A 107 -22.75 -21.35 6.99
CA ALA A 107 -22.34 -22.70 7.36
C ALA A 107 -21.88 -23.53 6.16
N ARG A 108 -22.43 -23.28 4.98
CA ARG A 108 -22.16 -24.07 3.77
C ARG A 108 -21.08 -23.49 2.88
N PHE A 109 -20.92 -22.18 2.82
CA PHE A 109 -20.09 -21.49 1.80
C PHE A 109 -19.00 -20.60 2.37
N ALA A 110 -18.92 -20.36 3.69
CA ALA A 110 -17.85 -19.57 4.26
C ALA A 110 -16.47 -20.17 3.92
N GLY A 111 -15.57 -19.32 3.44
CA GLY A 111 -14.24 -19.71 2.98
C GLY A 111 -14.21 -20.33 1.56
N GLN A 112 -15.36 -20.53 0.92
CA GLN A 112 -15.41 -21.10 -0.42
C GLN A 112 -15.32 -20.01 -1.50
N PRO A 113 -14.51 -20.21 -2.55
CA PRO A 113 -14.46 -19.30 -3.69
C PRO A 113 -15.68 -19.53 -4.59
N VAL A 114 -16.32 -18.45 -5.00
CA VAL A 114 -17.39 -18.45 -6.01
C VAL A 114 -16.80 -17.95 -7.33
N LYS A 115 -16.69 -18.85 -8.29
CA LYS A 115 -16.07 -18.57 -9.60
C LYS A 115 -16.55 -19.54 -10.69
N PRO A 116 -16.63 -19.08 -11.98
CA PRO A 116 -16.56 -17.68 -12.39
C PRO A 116 -17.86 -16.94 -12.05
N VAL A 117 -17.77 -15.65 -11.76
CA VAL A 117 -18.93 -14.78 -11.56
C VAL A 117 -18.85 -13.55 -12.43
N LEU A 118 -19.99 -13.02 -12.82
CA LEU A 118 -20.10 -11.71 -13.44
C LEU A 118 -20.60 -10.73 -12.37
N VAL A 119 -19.70 -9.88 -11.89
CA VAL A 119 -20.02 -8.83 -10.92
C VAL A 119 -20.46 -7.58 -11.69
N GLY A 120 -21.62 -7.05 -11.34
CA GLY A 120 -22.16 -5.82 -11.89
C GLY A 120 -22.57 -4.84 -10.79
N PHE A 121 -22.35 -3.57 -11.02
CA PHE A 121 -22.82 -2.49 -10.16
C PHE A 121 -23.05 -1.21 -10.98
N SER A 122 -23.83 -0.29 -10.43
CA SER A 122 -23.96 1.08 -10.95
C SER A 122 -23.24 2.05 -10.01
N ASP A 123 -22.44 2.95 -10.56
CA ASP A 123 -21.77 3.98 -9.78
C ASP A 123 -22.74 5.12 -9.40
N SER A 124 -22.27 6.09 -8.61
CA SER A 124 -23.07 7.23 -8.18
C SER A 124 -23.49 8.18 -9.32
N ALA A 125 -22.87 8.08 -10.48
CA ALA A 125 -23.22 8.81 -11.69
C ALA A 125 -24.21 8.04 -12.60
N GLY A 126 -24.59 6.81 -12.19
CA GLY A 126 -25.52 5.96 -12.92
C GLY A 126 -24.89 5.09 -14.02
N HIS A 127 -23.56 5.08 -14.15
CA HIS A 127 -22.89 4.24 -15.12
C HIS A 127 -22.87 2.79 -14.65
N ALA A 128 -23.28 1.87 -15.54
CA ALA A 128 -23.23 0.45 -15.26
C ALA A 128 -21.86 -0.14 -15.55
N HIS A 129 -21.32 -0.87 -14.60
CA HIS A 129 -20.05 -1.58 -14.69
C HIS A 129 -20.26 -3.08 -14.58
N ARG A 130 -19.58 -3.86 -15.43
CA ARG A 130 -19.60 -5.33 -15.38
C ARG A 130 -18.20 -5.87 -15.57
N ARG A 131 -17.79 -6.83 -14.72
CA ARG A 131 -16.50 -7.53 -14.83
C ARG A 131 -16.66 -8.97 -14.40
N GLN A 132 -16.02 -9.85 -15.13
CA GLN A 132 -15.86 -11.25 -14.70
C GLN A 132 -14.76 -11.34 -13.64
N GLY A 133 -15.01 -12.14 -12.61
CA GLY A 133 -14.09 -12.30 -11.52
C GLY A 133 -14.44 -13.47 -10.62
N GLU A 134 -13.95 -13.40 -9.39
CA GLU A 134 -14.26 -14.33 -8.32
C GLU A 134 -14.36 -13.58 -7.00
N PHE A 135 -15.06 -14.12 -6.04
CA PHE A 135 -15.06 -13.65 -4.66
C PHE A 135 -15.08 -14.83 -3.70
N VAL A 136 -14.70 -14.58 -2.44
CA VAL A 136 -14.79 -15.56 -1.37
C VAL A 136 -15.83 -15.08 -0.37
N VAL A 137 -16.72 -15.96 0.03
CA VAL A 137 -17.68 -15.67 1.10
C VAL A 137 -16.94 -15.67 2.42
N THR A 138 -17.00 -14.57 3.15
CA THR A 138 -16.51 -14.47 4.54
C THR A 138 -17.69 -14.44 5.48
N ALA A 139 -17.55 -15.05 6.65
CA ALA A 139 -18.56 -15.05 7.71
C ALA A 139 -18.21 -14.00 8.77
#